data_be914915676fb9ff13a8a4033d3cfd92
#
_entry.id   be914915676fb9ff13a8a4033d3cfd92
#
_cell.length_a   1.000
_cell.length_b   1.000
_cell.length_c   1.000
_cell.angle_alpha   90.00
_cell.angle_beta   90.00
_cell.angle_gamma   90.00
#
_symmetry.space_group_name_H-M   'P 1'
#
loop_
_entity.id
_entity.type
_entity.pdbx_description
1 polymer ?
#
loop_
_entity_poly.entity_id
_entity_poly.type
_entity_poly.pdbx_seq_one_letter_code
_entity_poly.pdbx_strand_id
1 'polypeptide(L)'
;MLLTTIFLTSLLLVVFAIPPIITLAVRKRLFDAPAESRKIHKRIIPNFGGVAIFTAFIFSCSLFIPTALLPHARLLMAAGLILFMIGLKDDMIGLSPLIKFGAQFANAFIIAIIADLRIENLHGIFGIGHMNYYASVALTVIVIVGVVNAFNLIDGIDGLAASLGVMVSLTYAFLFFQAGEIGWAYLAIALTGALIGFLFYNITPARIFMGDCGSLVLGFISVVLSIKFLNLSDAKAISFGVVPITANLGLVLAVLIIPVFDTLRVFTLRMLNKKSPFTADSNHLHHRLLSLGLSHVQSTLILTVTNSLFVVMAVSLQFLGNAQLVGLIIATALCSNGLLTLYIGKYRRPIVVNTVTAGPAVKEKSFGEQVLEKISEN
;
A
#
# COMPACT_ATOMS: atom_id res chain seq x y z
N MET A 1 -9.75 25.84 -7.74
CA MET A 1 -10.27 26.06 -6.39
C MET A 1 -10.74 24.78 -5.70
N LEU A 2 -11.72 24.04 -6.22
CA LEU A 2 -12.27 22.86 -5.49
C LEU A 2 -11.25 21.75 -5.24
N LEU A 3 -10.34 21.42 -6.18
CA LEU A 3 -9.24 20.47 -5.98
C LEU A 3 -8.37 20.84 -4.76
N THR A 4 -7.97 22.11 -4.67
CA THR A 4 -7.15 22.60 -3.54
C THR A 4 -7.92 22.55 -2.23
N THR A 5 -9.21 22.85 -2.23
CA THR A 5 -10.08 22.74 -1.05
C THR A 5 -10.20 21.31 -0.56
N ILE A 6 -10.46 20.36 -1.46
CA ILE A 6 -10.55 18.93 -1.13
C ILE A 6 -9.22 18.42 -0.54
N PHE A 7 -8.12 18.74 -1.21
CA PHE A 7 -6.77 18.40 -0.75
C PHE A 7 -6.49 18.92 0.65
N LEU A 8 -6.68 20.22 0.87
CA LEU A 8 -6.41 20.86 2.17
C LEU A 8 -7.33 20.33 3.27
N THR A 9 -8.62 20.14 2.97
CA THR A 9 -9.57 19.58 3.95
C THR A 9 -9.14 18.19 4.39
N SER A 10 -8.82 17.31 3.43
CA SER A 10 -8.39 15.94 3.74
C SER A 10 -7.06 15.94 4.53
N LEU A 11 -6.10 16.76 4.13
CA LEU A 11 -4.81 16.90 4.81
C LEU A 11 -4.99 17.40 6.24
N LEU A 12 -5.71 18.51 6.45
CA LEU A 12 -5.90 19.11 7.77
C LEU A 12 -6.66 18.17 8.69
N LEU A 13 -7.69 17.49 8.20
CA LEU A 13 -8.43 16.52 9.00
C LEU A 13 -7.49 15.44 9.55
N VAL A 14 -6.59 14.88 8.72
CA VAL A 14 -5.63 13.88 9.19
C VAL A 14 -4.66 14.47 10.20
N VAL A 15 -4.11 15.66 9.91
CA VAL A 15 -3.16 16.33 10.82
C VAL A 15 -3.78 16.57 12.20
N PHE A 16 -5.05 16.97 12.27
CA PHE A 16 -5.73 17.18 13.56
C PHE A 16 -6.26 15.89 14.20
N ALA A 17 -6.58 14.85 13.41
CA ALA A 17 -7.10 13.60 13.94
C ALA A 17 -6.01 12.70 14.56
N ILE A 18 -4.79 12.72 14.05
CA ILE A 18 -3.74 11.82 14.52
C ILE A 18 -3.32 12.04 15.99
N PRO A 19 -3.09 13.26 16.50
CA PRO A 19 -2.68 13.44 17.88
C PRO A 19 -3.65 12.84 18.93
N PRO A 20 -4.98 13.07 18.86
CA PRO A 20 -5.92 12.42 19.77
C PRO A 20 -5.97 10.89 19.58
N ILE A 21 -5.82 10.37 18.34
CA ILE A 21 -5.76 8.92 18.10
C ILE A 21 -4.54 8.30 18.81
N ILE A 22 -3.36 8.91 18.69
CA ILE A 22 -2.16 8.46 19.41
C ILE A 22 -2.41 8.47 20.93
N THR A 23 -2.96 9.57 21.46
CA THR A 23 -3.23 9.71 22.90
C THR A 23 -4.21 8.65 23.39
N LEU A 24 -5.29 8.40 22.63
CA LEU A 24 -6.28 7.38 22.96
C LEU A 24 -5.70 5.97 22.91
N ALA A 25 -4.95 5.65 21.84
CA ALA A 25 -4.33 4.35 21.66
C ALA A 25 -3.34 4.03 22.80
N VAL A 26 -2.52 5.00 23.19
CA VAL A 26 -1.58 4.85 24.33
C VAL A 26 -2.33 4.67 25.65
N ARG A 27 -3.36 5.49 25.92
CA ARG A 27 -4.16 5.39 27.18
C ARG A 27 -4.90 4.07 27.29
N LYS A 28 -5.42 3.55 26.17
CA LYS A 28 -6.20 2.30 26.13
C LYS A 28 -5.33 1.06 25.93
N ARG A 29 -4.01 1.22 25.81
CA ARG A 29 -3.05 0.14 25.52
C ARG A 29 -3.42 -0.65 24.26
N LEU A 30 -3.94 0.04 23.23
CA LEU A 30 -4.28 -0.52 21.93
C LEU A 30 -3.01 -0.56 21.07
N PHE A 31 -2.17 -1.53 21.29
CA PHE A 31 -0.95 -1.76 20.53
C PHE A 31 -0.51 -3.21 20.69
N ASP A 32 0.12 -3.78 19.68
CA ASP A 32 0.76 -5.08 19.78
C ASP A 32 1.93 -5.01 20.76
N ALA A 33 1.82 -5.73 21.87
CA ALA A 33 2.95 -5.92 22.76
C ALA A 33 4.01 -6.71 21.97
N PRO A 34 5.28 -6.22 21.87
CA PRO A 34 6.33 -6.98 21.23
C PRO A 34 6.47 -8.34 21.93
N ALA A 35 6.21 -9.43 21.21
CA ALA A 35 6.31 -10.80 21.73
C ALA A 35 7.75 -11.22 22.11
N GLU A 36 8.74 -10.33 21.97
CA GLU A 36 10.14 -10.62 22.30
C GLU A 36 10.71 -9.66 23.34
N SER A 37 11.10 -10.20 24.48
CA SER A 37 11.80 -9.61 25.61
C SER A 37 13.21 -9.04 25.32
N ARG A 38 13.56 -8.75 24.06
CA ARG A 38 14.94 -8.48 23.62
C ARG A 38 15.31 -7.04 23.29
N LYS A 39 14.45 -6.04 23.51
CA LYS A 39 14.83 -4.65 23.19
C LYS A 39 14.49 -3.67 24.29
N ILE A 40 15.54 -3.29 25.01
CA ILE A 40 15.60 -2.14 25.92
C ILE A 40 15.19 -0.89 25.11
N HIS A 41 14.15 -0.17 25.56
CA HIS A 41 13.63 1.09 25.00
C HIS A 41 13.08 1.04 23.57
N LYS A 42 11.96 0.36 23.33
CA LYS A 42 11.13 0.64 22.15
C LYS A 42 9.90 1.46 22.56
N ARG A 43 9.82 2.67 22.01
CA ARG A 43 8.58 3.45 22.02
C ARG A 43 7.48 2.59 21.41
N ILE A 44 6.38 2.45 22.12
CA ILE A 44 5.19 1.78 21.64
C ILE A 44 4.52 2.71 20.63
N ILE A 45 4.39 2.26 19.38
CA ILE A 45 3.83 3.03 18.28
C ILE A 45 2.49 2.38 17.90
N PRO A 46 1.36 3.13 17.95
CA PRO A 46 0.06 2.58 17.59
C PRO A 46 -0.13 2.40 16.08
N ASN A 47 -0.96 1.40 15.68
CA ASN A 47 -1.24 1.00 14.29
C ASN A 47 -2.56 1.57 13.76
N PHE A 48 -2.99 2.76 14.20
CA PHE A 48 -4.32 3.31 13.88
C PHE A 48 -4.29 4.51 12.92
N GLY A 49 -3.20 4.68 12.17
CA GLY A 49 -3.09 5.76 11.19
C GLY A 49 -4.13 5.68 10.08
N GLY A 50 -4.50 4.46 9.69
CA GLY A 50 -5.56 4.21 8.71
C GLY A 50 -6.92 4.75 9.11
N VAL A 51 -7.21 4.87 10.42
CA VAL A 51 -8.45 5.49 10.92
C VAL A 51 -8.52 6.97 10.51
N ALA A 52 -7.43 7.71 10.71
CA ALA A 52 -7.36 9.11 10.30
C ALA A 52 -7.44 9.26 8.78
N ILE A 53 -6.67 8.43 8.03
CA ILE A 53 -6.64 8.46 6.56
C ILE A 53 -8.04 8.20 6.00
N PHE A 54 -8.69 7.10 6.40
CA PHE A 54 -9.97 6.70 5.85
C PHE A 54 -11.08 7.68 6.19
N THR A 55 -11.17 8.13 7.45
CA THR A 55 -12.20 9.09 7.86
C THR A 55 -12.06 10.43 7.15
N ALA A 56 -10.85 10.97 7.02
CA ALA A 56 -10.61 12.22 6.29
C ALA A 56 -10.92 12.08 4.79
N PHE A 57 -10.52 10.96 4.19
CA PHE A 57 -10.79 10.64 2.80
C PHE A 57 -12.31 10.57 2.54
N ILE A 58 -13.05 9.76 3.32
CA ILE A 58 -14.51 9.61 3.16
C ILE A 58 -15.23 10.92 3.40
N PHE A 59 -14.85 11.67 4.44
CA PHE A 59 -15.46 12.97 4.74
C PHE A 59 -15.29 13.94 3.58
N SER A 60 -14.06 14.09 3.06
CA SER A 60 -13.76 15.01 1.97
C SER A 60 -14.48 14.60 0.68
N CYS A 61 -14.53 13.29 0.36
CA CYS A 61 -15.26 12.80 -0.80
C CYS A 61 -16.78 13.05 -0.66
N SER A 62 -17.35 12.75 0.52
CA SER A 62 -18.79 12.89 0.75
C SER A 62 -19.25 14.36 0.76
N LEU A 63 -18.40 15.27 1.24
CA LEU A 63 -18.72 16.69 1.34
C LEU A 63 -18.63 17.41 -0.01
N PHE A 64 -17.61 17.08 -0.80
CA PHE A 64 -17.25 17.90 -1.96
C PHE A 64 -17.51 17.26 -3.31
N ILE A 65 -17.71 15.92 -3.41
CA ILE A 65 -17.90 15.27 -4.69
C ILE A 65 -19.40 15.09 -4.96
N PRO A 66 -19.96 15.83 -5.94
CA PRO A 66 -21.35 15.61 -6.35
C PRO A 66 -21.53 14.19 -6.88
N THR A 67 -22.64 13.54 -6.52
CA THR A 67 -22.96 12.17 -6.97
C THR A 67 -23.04 12.06 -8.50
N ALA A 68 -23.43 13.13 -9.18
CA ALA A 68 -23.46 13.19 -10.63
C ALA A 68 -22.05 13.04 -11.27
N LEU A 69 -20.99 13.49 -10.60
CA LEU A 69 -19.61 13.38 -11.08
C LEU A 69 -18.97 12.03 -10.77
N LEU A 70 -19.47 11.31 -9.77
CA LEU A 70 -18.98 10.00 -9.38
C LEU A 70 -20.16 9.06 -9.03
N PRO A 71 -20.88 8.53 -10.03
CA PRO A 71 -22.05 7.66 -9.80
C PRO A 71 -21.76 6.43 -8.95
N HIS A 72 -20.54 5.91 -9.03
CA HIS A 72 -20.08 4.74 -8.26
C HIS A 72 -19.65 5.06 -6.82
N ALA A 73 -19.67 6.35 -6.40
CA ALA A 73 -19.16 6.77 -5.07
C ALA A 73 -19.72 5.93 -3.92
N ARG A 74 -21.03 5.64 -3.93
CA ARG A 74 -21.67 4.85 -2.85
C ARG A 74 -21.12 3.43 -2.77
N LEU A 75 -20.91 2.76 -3.90
CA LEU A 75 -20.36 1.40 -3.93
C LEU A 75 -18.88 1.40 -3.53
N LEU A 76 -18.10 2.39 -3.98
CA LEU A 76 -16.69 2.52 -3.60
C LEU A 76 -16.54 2.78 -2.10
N MET A 77 -17.39 3.64 -1.53
CA MET A 77 -17.38 3.93 -0.09
C MET A 77 -17.80 2.71 0.73
N ALA A 78 -18.86 1.99 0.31
CA ALA A 78 -19.31 0.77 0.98
C ALA A 78 -18.24 -0.32 0.94
N ALA A 79 -17.62 -0.54 -0.22
CA ALA A 79 -16.54 -1.49 -0.40
C ALA A 79 -15.31 -1.09 0.43
N GLY A 80 -14.90 0.18 0.41
CA GLY A 80 -13.82 0.70 1.23
C GLY A 80 -14.08 0.54 2.73
N LEU A 81 -15.33 0.74 3.17
CA LEU A 81 -15.74 0.54 4.57
C LEU A 81 -15.60 -0.92 5.02
N ILE A 82 -15.92 -1.89 4.17
CA ILE A 82 -15.75 -3.31 4.48
C ILE A 82 -14.25 -3.60 4.75
N LEU A 83 -13.36 -3.17 3.85
CA LEU A 83 -11.92 -3.39 4.03
C LEU A 83 -11.36 -2.63 5.24
N PHE A 84 -11.82 -1.40 5.46
CA PHE A 84 -11.45 -0.61 6.64
C PHE A 84 -11.84 -1.34 7.93
N MET A 85 -13.07 -1.83 8.04
CA MET A 85 -13.55 -2.53 9.24
C MET A 85 -12.80 -3.84 9.49
N ILE A 86 -12.51 -4.60 8.43
CA ILE A 86 -11.71 -5.83 8.54
C ILE A 86 -10.28 -5.50 8.94
N GLY A 87 -9.64 -4.50 8.31
CA GLY A 87 -8.31 -4.07 8.70
C GLY A 87 -8.25 -3.55 10.14
N LEU A 88 -9.23 -2.75 10.55
CA LEU A 88 -9.31 -2.26 11.92
C LEU A 88 -9.47 -3.39 12.95
N LYS A 89 -10.30 -4.39 12.63
CA LYS A 89 -10.44 -5.57 13.47
C LYS A 89 -9.14 -6.38 13.53
N ASP A 90 -8.41 -6.46 12.42
CA ASP A 90 -7.11 -7.11 12.39
C ASP A 90 -6.08 -6.38 13.25
N ASP A 91 -6.00 -5.06 13.13
CA ASP A 91 -5.11 -4.20 13.94
C ASP A 91 -5.40 -4.30 15.45
N MET A 92 -6.64 -4.64 15.84
CA MET A 92 -7.04 -4.72 17.25
C MET A 92 -6.87 -6.10 17.87
N ILE A 93 -7.18 -7.17 17.16
CA ILE A 93 -7.26 -8.52 17.73
C ILE A 93 -6.57 -9.61 16.90
N GLY A 94 -6.02 -9.26 15.75
CA GLY A 94 -5.49 -10.19 14.77
C GLY A 94 -6.59 -11.07 14.12
N LEU A 95 -6.52 -11.24 12.82
CA LEU A 95 -7.44 -12.09 12.07
C LEU A 95 -6.70 -13.20 11.35
N SER A 96 -7.38 -14.34 11.15
CA SER A 96 -6.83 -15.36 10.29
C SER A 96 -6.74 -14.87 8.84
N PRO A 97 -5.71 -15.28 8.08
CA PRO A 97 -5.57 -14.89 6.67
C PRO A 97 -6.81 -15.22 5.83
N LEU A 98 -7.52 -16.32 6.13
CA LEU A 98 -8.73 -16.71 5.40
C LEU A 98 -9.86 -15.67 5.53
N ILE A 99 -10.05 -15.09 6.71
CA ILE A 99 -11.07 -14.06 6.94
C ILE A 99 -10.71 -12.79 6.15
N LYS A 100 -9.44 -12.38 6.17
CA LYS A 100 -8.96 -11.24 5.39
C LYS A 100 -9.16 -11.46 3.89
N PHE A 101 -8.75 -12.60 3.36
CA PHE A 101 -8.94 -12.93 1.96
C PHE A 101 -10.42 -13.01 1.59
N GLY A 102 -11.27 -13.63 2.42
CA GLY A 102 -12.72 -13.67 2.20
C GLY A 102 -13.32 -12.27 2.04
N ALA A 103 -12.96 -11.33 2.90
CA ALA A 103 -13.41 -9.95 2.79
C ALA A 103 -12.88 -9.23 1.55
N GLN A 104 -11.62 -9.45 1.18
CA GLN A 104 -11.01 -8.90 -0.05
C GLN A 104 -11.72 -9.43 -1.31
N PHE A 105 -12.01 -10.75 -1.37
CA PHE A 105 -12.76 -11.35 -2.48
C PHE A 105 -14.18 -10.78 -2.56
N ALA A 106 -14.90 -10.72 -1.44
CA ALA A 106 -16.26 -10.13 -1.40
C ALA A 106 -16.23 -8.67 -1.90
N ASN A 107 -15.26 -7.89 -1.46
CA ASN A 107 -15.03 -6.53 -1.90
C ASN A 107 -14.75 -6.45 -3.40
N ALA A 108 -13.86 -7.31 -3.92
CA ALA A 108 -13.51 -7.36 -5.33
C ALA A 108 -14.73 -7.73 -6.21
N PHE A 109 -15.61 -8.63 -5.74
CA PHE A 109 -16.85 -8.98 -6.43
C PHE A 109 -17.85 -7.80 -6.45
N ILE A 110 -17.96 -7.04 -5.35
CA ILE A 110 -18.81 -5.83 -5.33
C ILE A 110 -18.35 -4.85 -6.42
N ILE A 111 -17.04 -4.64 -6.55
CA ILE A 111 -16.50 -3.72 -7.56
C ILE A 111 -16.66 -4.27 -8.98
N ALA A 112 -16.27 -5.52 -9.20
CA ALA A 112 -16.28 -6.09 -10.55
C ALA A 112 -17.70 -6.36 -11.11
N ILE A 113 -18.65 -6.75 -10.23
CA ILE A 113 -20.00 -7.16 -10.67
C ILE A 113 -21.03 -6.06 -10.43
N ILE A 114 -21.08 -5.50 -9.19
CA ILE A 114 -22.17 -4.57 -8.82
C ILE A 114 -21.85 -3.16 -9.33
N ALA A 115 -20.58 -2.71 -9.18
CA ALA A 115 -20.15 -1.43 -9.73
C ALA A 115 -19.82 -1.49 -11.23
N ASP A 116 -19.76 -2.69 -11.81
CA ASP A 116 -19.31 -2.97 -13.20
C ASP A 116 -17.98 -2.27 -13.54
N LEU A 117 -17.12 -2.12 -12.53
CA LEU A 117 -15.79 -1.55 -12.68
C LEU A 117 -14.77 -2.69 -12.79
N ARG A 118 -14.53 -3.15 -14.01
CA ARG A 118 -13.71 -4.33 -14.33
C ARG A 118 -12.74 -4.04 -15.46
N ILE A 119 -11.68 -4.82 -15.55
CA ILE A 119 -10.71 -4.75 -16.65
C ILE A 119 -11.38 -5.34 -17.90
N GLU A 120 -11.72 -4.51 -18.87
CA GLU A 120 -12.47 -4.92 -20.06
C GLU A 120 -11.57 -5.27 -21.23
N ASN A 121 -10.39 -4.62 -21.30
CA ASN A 121 -9.49 -4.72 -22.46
C ASN A 121 -8.05 -4.88 -21.98
N LEU A 122 -7.31 -5.82 -22.58
CA LEU A 122 -5.87 -5.98 -22.36
C LEU A 122 -5.03 -5.25 -23.42
N HIS A 123 -5.66 -4.42 -24.25
CA HIS A 123 -4.99 -3.56 -25.22
C HIS A 123 -3.96 -4.29 -26.10
N GLY A 124 -4.29 -5.52 -26.52
CA GLY A 124 -3.46 -6.32 -27.42
C GLY A 124 -2.35 -7.14 -26.74
N ILE A 125 -2.23 -7.12 -25.41
CA ILE A 125 -1.27 -7.98 -24.70
C ILE A 125 -1.66 -9.45 -24.90
N PHE A 126 -0.69 -10.29 -25.25
CA PHE A 126 -0.89 -11.69 -25.63
C PHE A 126 -1.88 -11.89 -26.79
N GLY A 127 -2.09 -10.86 -27.64
CA GLY A 127 -3.09 -10.87 -28.71
C GLY A 127 -4.53 -10.71 -28.21
N ILE A 128 -4.74 -10.41 -26.91
CA ILE A 128 -6.05 -10.27 -26.30
C ILE A 128 -6.44 -8.77 -26.28
N GLY A 129 -7.52 -8.43 -26.97
CA GLY A 129 -8.16 -7.13 -26.88
C GLY A 129 -9.25 -7.14 -25.80
N HIS A 130 -10.51 -6.96 -26.22
CA HIS A 130 -11.66 -7.07 -25.32
C HIS A 130 -11.88 -8.50 -24.83
N MET A 131 -12.11 -8.63 -23.51
CA MET A 131 -12.37 -9.90 -22.86
C MET A 131 -13.87 -10.16 -22.73
N ASN A 132 -14.24 -11.46 -22.71
CA ASN A 132 -15.60 -11.82 -22.32
C ASN A 132 -15.85 -11.45 -20.84
N TYR A 133 -17.13 -11.29 -20.49
CA TYR A 133 -17.54 -10.83 -19.16
C TYR A 133 -16.92 -11.65 -18.01
N TYR A 134 -16.98 -12.98 -18.08
CA TYR A 134 -16.50 -13.85 -17.00
C TYR A 134 -14.99 -13.79 -16.82
N ALA A 135 -14.22 -13.77 -17.91
CA ALA A 135 -12.77 -13.61 -17.86
C ALA A 135 -12.38 -12.23 -17.31
N SER A 136 -13.10 -11.19 -17.72
CA SER A 136 -12.92 -9.82 -17.21
C SER A 136 -13.17 -9.74 -15.71
N VAL A 137 -14.28 -10.30 -15.20
CA VAL A 137 -14.57 -10.35 -13.76
C VAL A 137 -13.50 -11.14 -13.02
N ALA A 138 -13.14 -12.34 -13.49
CA ALA A 138 -12.13 -13.18 -12.83
C ALA A 138 -10.78 -12.48 -12.73
N LEU A 139 -10.30 -11.88 -13.81
CA LEU A 139 -9.04 -11.12 -13.83
C LEU A 139 -9.11 -9.93 -12.88
N THR A 140 -10.21 -9.18 -12.91
CA THR A 140 -10.40 -8.01 -12.06
C THR A 140 -10.35 -8.38 -10.58
N VAL A 141 -11.02 -9.46 -10.18
CA VAL A 141 -11.00 -9.95 -8.80
C VAL A 141 -9.58 -10.32 -8.37
N ILE A 142 -8.84 -11.05 -9.22
CA ILE A 142 -7.44 -11.41 -8.94
C ILE A 142 -6.55 -10.17 -8.79
N VAL A 143 -6.70 -9.19 -9.69
CA VAL A 143 -5.91 -7.96 -9.66
C VAL A 143 -6.24 -7.11 -8.44
N ILE A 144 -7.52 -6.95 -8.08
CA ILE A 144 -7.92 -6.21 -6.87
C ILE A 144 -7.31 -6.85 -5.63
N VAL A 145 -7.51 -8.15 -5.43
CA VAL A 145 -6.96 -8.88 -4.27
C VAL A 145 -5.44 -8.81 -4.27
N GLY A 146 -4.80 -8.98 -5.43
CA GLY A 146 -3.34 -8.91 -5.57
C GLY A 146 -2.76 -7.55 -5.18
N VAL A 147 -3.34 -6.45 -5.68
CA VAL A 147 -2.85 -5.09 -5.39
C VAL A 147 -3.14 -4.67 -3.95
N VAL A 148 -4.32 -5.03 -3.41
CA VAL A 148 -4.65 -4.79 -1.99
C VAL A 148 -3.60 -5.44 -1.08
N ASN A 149 -3.24 -6.71 -1.33
CA ASN A 149 -2.21 -7.39 -0.57
C ASN A 149 -0.81 -6.82 -0.84
N ALA A 150 -0.52 -6.36 -2.06
CA ALA A 150 0.77 -5.75 -2.37
C ALA A 150 1.00 -4.46 -1.56
N PHE A 151 -0.01 -3.62 -1.40
CA PHE A 151 0.08 -2.43 -0.54
C PHE A 151 0.15 -2.79 0.95
N ASN A 152 -0.52 -3.84 1.40
CA ASN A 152 -0.40 -4.31 2.77
C ASN A 152 1.03 -4.85 3.06
N LEU A 153 1.62 -5.60 2.14
CA LEU A 153 2.97 -6.16 2.30
C LEU A 153 4.09 -5.11 2.17
N ILE A 154 3.87 -4.01 1.44
CA ILE A 154 4.88 -2.95 1.28
C ILE A 154 4.89 -1.99 2.49
N ASP A 155 3.86 -2.00 3.35
CA ASP A 155 3.78 -1.19 4.58
C ASP A 155 4.67 -1.74 5.71
N GLY A 156 5.94 -2.01 5.38
CA GLY A 156 6.91 -2.62 6.30
C GLY A 156 7.93 -1.66 6.91
N ILE A 157 8.03 -0.42 6.42
CA ILE A 157 8.93 0.63 6.95
C ILE A 157 8.27 2.01 6.92
N ASP A 158 8.76 2.87 7.82
CA ASP A 158 8.23 4.23 7.99
C ASP A 158 8.12 4.99 6.66
N GLY A 159 6.94 5.52 6.37
CA GLY A 159 6.67 6.39 5.23
C GLY A 159 6.52 5.70 3.87
N LEU A 160 6.87 4.42 3.71
CA LEU A 160 6.97 3.80 2.38
C LEU A 160 5.61 3.66 1.69
N ALA A 161 4.65 2.97 2.32
CA ALA A 161 3.33 2.76 1.71
C ALA A 161 2.62 4.09 1.45
N ALA A 162 2.70 5.03 2.38
CA ALA A 162 2.10 6.36 2.22
C ALA A 162 2.77 7.17 1.09
N SER A 163 4.10 7.14 0.95
CA SER A 163 4.80 7.84 -0.13
C SER A 163 4.47 7.27 -1.51
N LEU A 164 4.42 5.94 -1.63
CA LEU A 164 3.96 5.28 -2.86
C LEU A 164 2.49 5.61 -3.15
N GLY A 165 1.64 5.62 -2.12
CA GLY A 165 0.24 6.01 -2.24
C GLY A 165 0.05 7.45 -2.70
N VAL A 166 0.85 8.39 -2.21
CA VAL A 166 0.87 9.80 -2.67
C VAL A 166 1.24 9.85 -4.16
N MET A 167 2.29 9.14 -4.55
CA MET A 167 2.73 9.11 -5.95
C MET A 167 1.62 8.53 -6.86
N VAL A 168 0.99 7.42 -6.47
CA VAL A 168 -0.12 6.78 -7.21
C VAL A 168 -1.31 7.74 -7.32
N SER A 169 -1.79 8.25 -6.18
CA SER A 169 -3.00 9.07 -6.15
C SER A 169 -2.80 10.44 -6.83
N LEU A 170 -1.63 11.04 -6.70
CA LEU A 170 -1.31 12.31 -7.38
C LEU A 170 -1.22 12.12 -8.90
N THR A 171 -0.59 11.03 -9.36
CA THR A 171 -0.52 10.69 -10.79
C THR A 171 -1.93 10.53 -11.37
N TYR A 172 -2.80 9.76 -10.71
CA TYR A 172 -4.17 9.58 -11.19
C TYR A 172 -5.02 10.85 -11.06
N ALA A 173 -4.83 11.67 -10.02
CA ALA A 173 -5.52 12.95 -9.91
C ALA A 173 -5.23 13.85 -11.12
N PHE A 174 -3.97 13.92 -11.53
CA PHE A 174 -3.56 14.67 -12.71
C PHE A 174 -4.15 14.08 -14.00
N LEU A 175 -4.01 12.78 -14.21
CA LEU A 175 -4.49 12.10 -15.43
C LEU A 175 -6.02 12.19 -15.57
N PHE A 176 -6.79 11.99 -14.51
CA PHE A 176 -8.24 12.14 -14.53
C PHE A 176 -8.67 13.59 -14.74
N PHE A 177 -7.93 14.55 -14.18
CA PHE A 177 -8.21 15.97 -14.43
C PHE A 177 -8.04 16.30 -15.93
N GLN A 178 -6.95 15.85 -16.54
CA GLN A 178 -6.71 16.02 -17.98
C GLN A 178 -7.75 15.29 -18.86
N ALA A 179 -8.22 14.13 -18.41
CA ALA A 179 -9.26 13.36 -19.10
C ALA A 179 -10.69 13.92 -18.94
N GLY A 180 -10.87 14.99 -18.15
CA GLY A 180 -12.18 15.53 -17.81
C GLY A 180 -13.02 14.67 -16.86
N GLU A 181 -12.42 13.63 -16.25
CA GLU A 181 -13.03 12.74 -15.25
C GLU A 181 -12.93 13.38 -13.86
N ILE A 182 -13.57 14.52 -13.69
CA ILE A 182 -13.38 15.42 -12.54
C ILE A 182 -13.71 14.75 -11.21
N GLY A 183 -14.75 13.92 -11.13
CA GLY A 183 -15.12 13.20 -9.89
C GLY A 183 -14.02 12.24 -9.44
N TRP A 184 -13.36 11.55 -10.38
CA TRP A 184 -12.23 10.66 -10.11
C TRP A 184 -10.97 11.43 -9.73
N ALA A 185 -10.74 12.60 -10.34
CA ALA A 185 -9.67 13.51 -9.94
C ALA A 185 -9.86 14.00 -8.49
N TYR A 186 -11.09 14.34 -8.10
CA TYR A 186 -11.42 14.74 -6.73
C TYR A 186 -11.20 13.61 -5.72
N LEU A 187 -11.60 12.39 -6.07
CA LEU A 187 -11.36 11.21 -5.24
C LEU A 187 -9.85 10.97 -5.04
N ALA A 188 -9.08 11.01 -6.10
CA ALA A 188 -7.64 10.80 -6.04
C ALA A 188 -6.92 11.90 -5.23
N ILE A 189 -7.28 13.17 -5.39
CA ILE A 189 -6.65 14.27 -4.65
C ILE A 189 -7.04 14.28 -3.17
N ALA A 190 -8.25 13.80 -2.79
CA ALA A 190 -8.64 13.60 -1.40
C ALA A 190 -7.74 12.57 -0.72
N LEU A 191 -7.45 11.45 -1.39
CA LEU A 191 -6.51 10.45 -0.89
C LEU A 191 -5.10 11.02 -0.75
N THR A 192 -4.63 11.79 -1.75
CA THR A 192 -3.33 12.46 -1.70
C THR A 192 -3.21 13.35 -0.47
N GLY A 193 -4.22 14.18 -0.19
CA GLY A 193 -4.24 15.05 0.99
C GLY A 193 -4.18 14.26 2.29
N ALA A 194 -4.99 13.19 2.41
CA ALA A 194 -4.98 12.33 3.59
C ALA A 194 -3.61 11.69 3.83
N LEU A 195 -2.98 11.15 2.78
CA LEU A 195 -1.68 10.50 2.89
C LEU A 195 -0.55 11.47 3.22
N ILE A 196 -0.55 12.68 2.65
CA ILE A 196 0.43 13.71 3.01
C ILE A 196 0.24 14.14 4.47
N GLY A 197 -1.00 14.35 4.93
CA GLY A 197 -1.28 14.62 6.33
C GLY A 197 -0.78 13.52 7.27
N PHE A 198 -0.91 12.25 6.86
CA PHE A 198 -0.39 11.11 7.61
C PHE A 198 1.14 11.07 7.64
N LEU A 199 1.82 11.38 6.54
CA LEU A 199 3.28 11.40 6.44
C LEU A 199 3.94 12.33 7.46
N PHE A 200 3.31 13.44 7.88
CA PHE A 200 3.84 14.30 8.96
C PHE A 200 4.09 13.54 10.28
N TYR A 201 3.42 12.43 10.48
CA TYR A 201 3.55 11.62 11.70
C TYR A 201 4.19 10.26 11.46
N ASN A 202 4.26 9.79 10.21
CA ASN A 202 4.77 8.46 9.86
C ASN A 202 6.20 8.48 9.29
N ILE A 203 6.73 9.64 8.85
CA ILE A 203 8.15 9.75 8.48
C ILE A 203 9.02 9.54 9.72
N THR A 204 10.14 8.85 9.54
CA THR A 204 11.06 8.43 10.60
C THR A 204 11.58 9.60 11.45
N PRO A 205 11.50 9.53 12.78
CA PRO A 205 10.96 8.41 13.56
C PRO A 205 9.43 8.44 13.62
N ALA A 206 8.79 7.37 13.12
CA ALA A 206 7.34 7.30 13.10
C ALA A 206 6.72 7.42 14.49
N ARG A 207 5.59 8.12 14.56
CA ARG A 207 4.78 8.30 15.79
C ARG A 207 3.51 7.47 15.76
N ILE A 208 3.11 7.04 14.56
CA ILE A 208 1.96 6.19 14.28
C ILE A 208 2.23 5.37 13.01
N PHE A 209 1.81 4.11 12.98
CA PHE A 209 1.83 3.28 11.79
C PHE A 209 0.48 3.31 11.08
N MET A 210 0.48 2.97 9.79
CA MET A 210 -0.73 2.96 8.97
C MET A 210 -1.71 1.88 9.43
N GLY A 211 -1.20 0.69 9.71
CA GLY A 211 -1.98 -0.50 10.05
C GLY A 211 -2.70 -1.11 8.86
N ASP A 212 -3.29 -2.28 9.07
CA ASP A 212 -4.05 -3.00 8.05
C ASP A 212 -5.30 -2.22 7.63
N CYS A 213 -5.92 -1.48 8.56
CA CYS A 213 -7.05 -0.60 8.26
C CYS A 213 -6.71 0.51 7.24
N GLY A 214 -5.45 0.96 7.19
CA GLY A 214 -4.99 1.95 6.22
C GLY A 214 -4.45 1.32 4.94
N SER A 215 -3.57 0.33 5.04
CA SER A 215 -2.89 -0.26 3.90
C SER A 215 -3.82 -1.03 2.96
N LEU A 216 -4.84 -1.75 3.48
CA LEU A 216 -5.86 -2.42 2.67
C LEU A 216 -6.72 -1.40 1.89
N VAL A 217 -7.14 -0.31 2.53
CA VAL A 217 -7.90 0.75 1.86
C VAL A 217 -7.05 1.47 0.82
N LEU A 218 -5.79 1.76 1.14
CA LEU A 218 -4.86 2.38 0.19
C LEU A 218 -4.69 1.53 -1.06
N GLY A 219 -4.44 0.23 -0.90
CA GLY A 219 -4.34 -0.72 -2.01
C GLY A 219 -5.63 -0.79 -2.83
N PHE A 220 -6.77 -0.83 -2.15
CA PHE A 220 -8.08 -0.84 -2.78
C PHE A 220 -8.34 0.41 -3.63
N ILE A 221 -8.17 1.61 -3.09
CA ILE A 221 -8.38 2.83 -3.86
C ILE A 221 -7.38 2.94 -5.01
N SER A 222 -6.12 2.54 -4.79
CA SER A 222 -5.08 2.55 -5.83
C SER A 222 -5.46 1.65 -7.02
N VAL A 223 -5.96 0.43 -6.79
CA VAL A 223 -6.35 -0.47 -7.87
C VAL A 223 -7.64 -0.02 -8.55
N VAL A 224 -8.59 0.54 -7.82
CA VAL A 224 -9.83 1.09 -8.39
C VAL A 224 -9.54 2.25 -9.34
N LEU A 225 -8.67 3.18 -8.94
CA LEU A 225 -8.19 4.26 -9.80
C LEU A 225 -7.49 3.71 -11.05
N SER A 226 -6.69 2.66 -10.89
CA SER A 226 -5.98 2.00 -11.99
C SER A 226 -6.94 1.36 -13.00
N ILE A 227 -7.95 0.61 -12.53
CA ILE A 227 -8.95 -0.02 -13.38
C ILE A 227 -9.78 1.03 -14.12
N LYS A 228 -10.22 2.08 -13.41
CA LYS A 228 -10.95 3.18 -14.06
C LYS A 228 -10.11 3.85 -15.14
N PHE A 229 -8.85 4.12 -14.87
CA PHE A 229 -7.95 4.73 -15.85
C PHE A 229 -7.72 3.81 -17.07
N LEU A 230 -7.53 2.51 -16.83
CA LEU A 230 -7.35 1.52 -17.90
C LEU A 230 -8.55 1.48 -18.86
N ASN A 231 -9.76 1.65 -18.34
CA ASN A 231 -11.00 1.63 -19.12
C ASN A 231 -11.36 3.00 -19.73
N LEU A 232 -10.52 4.03 -19.59
CA LEU A 232 -10.76 5.28 -20.29
C LEU A 232 -10.65 5.03 -21.79
N SER A 233 -11.73 5.45 -22.48
CA SER A 233 -11.84 5.26 -23.92
C SER A 233 -10.69 5.94 -24.66
N ASP A 234 -10.13 5.27 -25.68
CA ASP A 234 -9.16 5.85 -26.61
C ASP A 234 -9.71 7.11 -27.30
N ALA A 235 -11.05 7.29 -27.32
CA ALA A 235 -11.68 8.50 -27.81
C ALA A 235 -11.48 9.73 -26.92
N LYS A 236 -11.07 9.56 -25.66
CA LYS A 236 -10.66 10.66 -24.79
C LYS A 236 -9.15 10.87 -24.95
N ALA A 237 -8.78 11.95 -25.63
CA ALA A 237 -7.38 12.36 -25.70
C ALA A 237 -6.87 12.72 -24.31
N ILE A 238 -6.15 11.79 -23.70
CA ILE A 238 -5.47 11.99 -22.42
C ILE A 238 -4.04 12.35 -22.73
N SER A 239 -3.51 13.35 -22.03
CA SER A 239 -2.09 13.70 -22.13
C SER A 239 -1.47 13.89 -20.76
N PHE A 240 -0.19 13.60 -20.66
CA PHE A 240 0.65 13.98 -19.52
C PHE A 240 1.49 15.18 -19.95
N GLY A 241 1.01 16.37 -19.66
CA GLY A 241 1.53 17.58 -20.27
C GLY A 241 1.30 17.59 -21.78
N VAL A 242 2.38 17.56 -22.56
CA VAL A 242 2.34 17.54 -24.05
C VAL A 242 2.39 16.12 -24.64
N VAL A 243 2.59 15.09 -23.82
CA VAL A 243 2.74 13.71 -24.27
C VAL A 243 1.38 13.00 -24.27
N PRO A 244 0.85 12.56 -25.44
CA PRO A 244 -0.38 11.78 -25.49
C PRO A 244 -0.20 10.42 -24.83
N ILE A 245 -1.17 9.99 -24.05
CA ILE A 245 -1.18 8.68 -23.40
C ILE A 245 -1.97 7.70 -24.28
N THR A 246 -1.27 6.75 -24.87
CA THR A 246 -1.81 5.72 -25.76
C THR A 246 -1.61 4.30 -25.24
N ALA A 247 -0.61 4.12 -24.35
CA ALA A 247 -0.29 2.85 -23.74
C ALA A 247 -0.76 2.81 -22.26
N ASN A 248 -2.08 2.82 -22.05
CA ASN A 248 -2.72 2.90 -20.73
C ASN A 248 -2.26 1.77 -19.79
N LEU A 249 -2.19 0.53 -20.28
CA LEU A 249 -1.80 -0.62 -19.46
C LEU A 249 -0.33 -0.54 -19.04
N GLY A 250 0.55 -0.07 -19.94
CA GLY A 250 1.95 0.19 -19.59
C GLY A 250 2.08 1.23 -18.49
N LEU A 251 1.32 2.33 -18.58
CA LEU A 251 1.33 3.36 -17.54
C LEU A 251 0.77 2.87 -16.21
N VAL A 252 -0.34 2.12 -16.22
CA VAL A 252 -0.91 1.49 -15.00
C VAL A 252 0.10 0.58 -14.31
N LEU A 253 0.80 -0.27 -15.11
CA LEU A 253 1.83 -1.13 -14.56
C LEU A 253 2.99 -0.31 -13.95
N ALA A 254 3.43 0.75 -14.62
CA ALA A 254 4.51 1.61 -14.11
C ALA A 254 4.13 2.32 -12.80
N VAL A 255 2.88 2.77 -12.67
CA VAL A 255 2.38 3.43 -11.45
C VAL A 255 2.38 2.46 -10.26
N LEU A 256 2.07 1.19 -10.47
CA LEU A 256 1.98 0.17 -9.43
C LEU A 256 3.21 -0.74 -9.35
N ILE A 257 4.30 -0.44 -10.08
CA ILE A 257 5.37 -1.41 -10.31
C ILE A 257 6.05 -1.87 -9.01
N ILE A 258 6.37 -0.96 -8.09
CA ILE A 258 7.10 -1.33 -6.87
C ILE A 258 6.28 -2.27 -5.99
N PRO A 259 5.04 -1.95 -5.54
CA PRO A 259 4.28 -2.87 -4.70
C PRO A 259 3.96 -4.20 -5.40
N VAL A 260 3.57 -4.15 -6.68
CA VAL A 260 3.18 -5.36 -7.42
C VAL A 260 4.38 -6.25 -7.72
N PHE A 261 5.47 -5.68 -8.25
CA PHE A 261 6.69 -6.43 -8.57
C PHE A 261 7.30 -7.08 -7.34
N ASP A 262 7.41 -6.33 -6.21
CA ASP A 262 8.00 -6.89 -4.98
C ASP A 262 7.18 -8.07 -4.45
N THR A 263 5.86 -7.94 -4.45
CA THR A 263 4.96 -9.03 -4.02
C THR A 263 5.07 -10.25 -4.93
N LEU A 264 4.98 -10.08 -6.26
CA LEU A 264 5.10 -11.17 -7.21
C LEU A 264 6.46 -11.87 -7.12
N ARG A 265 7.53 -11.08 -6.99
CA ARG A 265 8.89 -11.60 -6.82
C ARG A 265 9.00 -12.47 -5.56
N VAL A 266 8.54 -11.99 -4.42
CA VAL A 266 8.62 -12.73 -3.16
C VAL A 266 7.76 -14.00 -3.24
N PHE A 267 6.56 -13.94 -3.81
CA PHE A 267 5.70 -15.11 -4.02
C PHE A 267 6.37 -16.15 -4.92
N THR A 268 6.95 -15.71 -6.05
CA THR A 268 7.68 -16.60 -6.97
C THR A 268 8.86 -17.29 -6.28
N LEU A 269 9.67 -16.54 -5.53
CA LEU A 269 10.80 -17.09 -4.79
C LEU A 269 10.36 -18.11 -3.73
N ARG A 270 9.24 -17.86 -3.02
CA ARG A 270 8.68 -18.82 -2.04
C ARG A 270 8.25 -20.11 -2.73
N MET A 271 7.50 -20.02 -3.83
CA MET A 271 7.07 -21.20 -4.60
C MET A 271 8.24 -22.00 -5.14
N LEU A 272 9.28 -21.35 -5.69
CA LEU A 272 10.50 -22.02 -6.14
C LEU A 272 11.23 -22.75 -5.01
N ASN A 273 11.17 -22.20 -3.79
CA ASN A 273 11.70 -22.84 -2.57
C ASN A 273 10.72 -23.79 -1.88
N LYS A 274 9.64 -24.20 -2.55
CA LYS A 274 8.59 -25.10 -2.03
C LYS A 274 7.95 -24.64 -0.73
N LYS A 275 7.89 -23.31 -0.49
CA LYS A 275 7.24 -22.68 0.65
C LYS A 275 5.88 -22.10 0.24
N SER A 276 4.95 -22.02 1.20
CA SER A 276 3.68 -21.32 0.94
C SER A 276 3.91 -19.85 0.56
N PRO A 277 3.21 -19.32 -0.45
CA PRO A 277 3.29 -17.90 -0.81
C PRO A 277 2.93 -16.95 0.35
N PHE A 278 2.17 -17.43 1.33
CA PHE A 278 1.66 -16.66 2.46
C PHE A 278 2.51 -16.75 3.73
N THR A 279 3.66 -17.43 3.67
CA THR A 279 4.60 -17.50 4.82
C THR A 279 5.21 -16.12 5.05
N ALA A 280 5.38 -15.70 6.30
CA ALA A 280 6.12 -14.48 6.62
C ALA A 280 7.58 -14.58 6.11
N ASP A 281 8.08 -13.50 5.49
CA ASP A 281 9.43 -13.46 4.90
C ASP A 281 10.00 -12.05 5.03
N SER A 282 11.30 -11.95 5.26
CA SER A 282 12.07 -10.71 5.30
C SER A 282 12.77 -10.38 3.97
N ASN A 283 12.29 -10.93 2.85
CA ASN A 283 12.94 -10.80 1.53
C ASN A 283 12.35 -9.68 0.65
N HIS A 284 11.44 -8.86 1.19
CA HIS A 284 10.89 -7.70 0.48
C HIS A 284 11.96 -6.66 0.16
N LEU A 285 11.77 -5.84 -0.89
CA LEU A 285 12.75 -4.85 -1.35
C LEU A 285 13.20 -3.91 -0.23
N HIS A 286 12.28 -3.44 0.62
CA HIS A 286 12.63 -2.58 1.74
C HIS A 286 13.54 -3.27 2.76
N HIS A 287 13.31 -4.55 3.09
CA HIS A 287 14.20 -5.32 3.96
C HIS A 287 15.59 -5.52 3.35
N ARG A 288 15.65 -5.70 2.04
CA ARG A 288 16.91 -5.84 1.30
C ARG A 288 17.72 -4.54 1.34
N LEU A 289 17.08 -3.38 1.20
CA LEU A 289 17.74 -2.08 1.33
C LEU A 289 18.23 -1.84 2.76
N LEU A 290 17.41 -2.15 3.76
CA LEU A 290 17.83 -2.09 5.18
C LEU A 290 19.03 -3.00 5.46
N SER A 291 19.12 -4.18 4.83
CA SER A 291 20.26 -5.10 5.00
C SER A 291 21.58 -4.55 4.47
N LEU A 292 21.55 -3.52 3.62
CA LEU A 292 22.72 -2.76 3.17
C LEU A 292 23.14 -1.65 4.16
N GLY A 293 22.40 -1.47 5.26
CA GLY A 293 22.64 -0.44 6.26
C GLY A 293 21.97 0.90 5.95
N LEU A 294 21.06 0.94 4.97
CA LEU A 294 20.27 2.14 4.67
C LEU A 294 19.22 2.36 5.76
N SER A 295 18.91 3.64 6.05
CA SER A 295 17.83 4.00 6.97
C SER A 295 16.45 3.80 6.32
N HIS A 296 15.36 3.84 7.14
CA HIS A 296 13.99 3.81 6.64
C HIS A 296 13.75 4.94 5.62
N VAL A 297 14.16 6.17 5.92
CA VAL A 297 14.02 7.33 5.02
C VAL A 297 14.73 7.11 3.69
N GLN A 298 15.99 6.63 3.73
CA GLN A 298 16.75 6.37 2.51
C GLN A 298 16.10 5.28 1.67
N SER A 299 15.66 4.20 2.29
CA SER A 299 14.97 3.09 1.61
C SER A 299 13.65 3.53 0.98
N THR A 300 12.84 4.30 1.71
CA THR A 300 11.59 4.89 1.24
C THR A 300 11.83 5.82 0.05
N LEU A 301 12.82 6.72 0.16
CA LEU A 301 13.17 7.64 -0.91
C LEU A 301 13.62 6.90 -2.18
N ILE A 302 14.51 5.91 -2.04
CA ILE A 302 14.99 5.11 -3.18
C ILE A 302 13.82 4.41 -3.88
N LEU A 303 12.94 3.75 -3.14
CA LEU A 303 11.81 3.03 -3.73
C LEU A 303 10.79 3.98 -4.38
N THR A 304 10.48 5.12 -3.75
CA THR A 304 9.54 6.10 -4.30
C THR A 304 10.12 6.78 -5.55
N VAL A 305 11.40 7.18 -5.53
CA VAL A 305 12.07 7.75 -6.71
C VAL A 305 12.15 6.72 -7.84
N THR A 306 12.50 5.47 -7.52
CA THR A 306 12.51 4.39 -8.52
C THR A 306 11.12 4.22 -9.15
N ASN A 307 10.05 4.18 -8.37
CA ASN A 307 8.69 4.11 -8.92
C ASN A 307 8.36 5.32 -9.80
N SER A 308 8.73 6.53 -9.37
CA SER A 308 8.53 7.75 -10.17
C SER A 308 9.30 7.70 -11.49
N LEU A 309 10.51 7.15 -11.51
CA LEU A 309 11.29 6.95 -12.74
C LEU A 309 10.61 5.96 -13.70
N PHE A 310 9.96 4.90 -13.20
CA PHE A 310 9.15 4.03 -14.04
C PHE A 310 7.94 4.76 -14.65
N VAL A 311 7.29 5.64 -13.90
CA VAL A 311 6.20 6.47 -14.43
C VAL A 311 6.72 7.42 -15.52
N VAL A 312 7.83 8.10 -15.27
CA VAL A 312 8.48 8.98 -16.29
C VAL A 312 8.85 8.17 -17.52
N MET A 313 9.45 7.01 -17.36
CA MET A 313 9.80 6.11 -18.48
C MET A 313 8.54 5.72 -19.26
N ALA A 314 7.46 5.33 -18.58
CA ALA A 314 6.22 4.93 -19.23
C ALA A 314 5.59 6.10 -20.00
N VAL A 315 5.59 7.31 -19.44
CA VAL A 315 5.08 8.51 -20.12
C VAL A 315 5.93 8.84 -21.34
N SER A 316 7.26 8.82 -21.20
CA SER A 316 8.18 9.19 -22.29
C SER A 316 8.17 8.21 -23.46
N LEU A 317 7.85 6.94 -23.23
CA LEU A 317 7.91 5.88 -24.22
C LEU A 317 6.53 5.40 -24.68
N GLN A 318 5.51 6.27 -24.62
CA GLN A 318 4.15 5.96 -25.05
C GLN A 318 4.05 5.49 -26.51
N PHE A 319 4.95 5.94 -27.35
CA PHE A 319 5.02 5.58 -28.78
C PHE A 319 5.30 4.09 -29.02
N LEU A 320 5.78 3.34 -28.04
CA LEU A 320 6.02 1.90 -28.18
C LEU A 320 4.71 1.08 -28.18
N GLY A 321 3.60 1.64 -27.68
CA GLY A 321 2.36 0.90 -27.45
C GLY A 321 2.42 -0.04 -26.24
N ASN A 322 1.26 -0.64 -25.88
CA ASN A 322 1.11 -1.36 -24.62
C ASN A 322 2.04 -2.57 -24.46
N ALA A 323 2.11 -3.46 -25.48
CA ALA A 323 2.85 -4.72 -25.37
C ALA A 323 4.36 -4.49 -25.18
N GLN A 324 4.96 -3.62 -25.98
CA GLN A 324 6.38 -3.32 -25.91
C GLN A 324 6.73 -2.56 -24.64
N LEU A 325 5.91 -1.59 -24.24
CA LEU A 325 6.10 -0.80 -23.03
C LEU A 325 6.01 -1.68 -21.77
N VAL A 326 5.02 -2.56 -21.68
CA VAL A 326 4.89 -3.52 -20.57
C VAL A 326 6.10 -4.44 -20.52
N GLY A 327 6.52 -4.99 -21.66
CA GLY A 327 7.73 -5.83 -21.75
C GLY A 327 8.99 -5.09 -21.26
N LEU A 328 9.16 -3.83 -21.66
CA LEU A 328 10.29 -3.00 -21.24
C LEU A 328 10.25 -2.70 -19.74
N ILE A 329 9.08 -2.37 -19.17
CA ILE A 329 8.91 -2.12 -17.73
C ILE A 329 9.31 -3.36 -16.93
N ILE A 330 8.80 -4.54 -17.31
CA ILE A 330 9.10 -5.80 -16.64
C ILE A 330 10.60 -6.11 -16.76
N ALA A 331 11.19 -5.99 -17.94
CA ALA A 331 12.63 -6.22 -18.16
C ALA A 331 13.49 -5.30 -17.30
N THR A 332 13.15 -4.01 -17.24
CA THR A 332 13.86 -3.02 -16.41
C THR A 332 13.72 -3.34 -14.92
N ALA A 333 12.54 -3.76 -14.45
CA ALA A 333 12.32 -4.15 -13.06
C ALA A 333 13.14 -5.40 -12.70
N LEU A 334 13.17 -6.40 -13.57
CA LEU A 334 13.99 -7.61 -13.41
C LEU A 334 15.50 -7.29 -13.40
N CYS A 335 15.99 -6.47 -14.33
CA CYS A 335 17.38 -6.04 -14.38
C CYS A 335 17.76 -5.27 -13.11
N SER A 336 16.95 -4.31 -12.70
CA SER A 336 17.19 -3.52 -11.46
C SER A 336 17.25 -4.42 -10.23
N ASN A 337 16.33 -5.39 -10.13
CA ASN A 337 16.35 -6.37 -9.04
C ASN A 337 17.56 -7.29 -9.10
N GLY A 338 17.98 -7.71 -10.30
CA GLY A 338 19.21 -8.49 -10.53
C GLY A 338 20.45 -7.73 -10.06
N LEU A 339 20.60 -6.47 -10.48
CA LEU A 339 21.69 -5.59 -10.05
C LEU A 339 21.71 -5.41 -8.51
N LEU A 340 20.55 -5.17 -7.90
CA LEU A 340 20.44 -5.10 -6.44
C LEU A 340 20.86 -6.41 -5.77
N THR A 341 20.52 -7.56 -6.35
CA THR A 341 20.91 -8.88 -5.83
C THR A 341 22.41 -9.10 -5.89
N LEU A 342 23.03 -8.76 -7.02
CA LEU A 342 24.49 -8.83 -7.19
C LEU A 342 25.21 -7.87 -6.23
N TYR A 343 24.69 -6.66 -6.07
CA TYR A 343 25.24 -5.68 -5.14
C TYR A 343 25.19 -6.16 -3.67
N ILE A 344 24.05 -6.68 -3.25
CA ILE A 344 23.90 -7.27 -1.90
C ILE A 344 24.85 -8.44 -1.71
N GLY A 345 24.98 -9.34 -2.70
CA GLY A 345 25.90 -10.48 -2.64
C GLY A 345 27.35 -10.05 -2.43
N LYS A 346 27.75 -8.92 -3.03
CA LYS A 346 29.12 -8.39 -2.93
C LYS A 346 29.37 -7.63 -1.61
N TYR A 347 28.38 -6.90 -1.10
CA TYR A 347 28.55 -5.94 0.01
C TYR A 347 27.79 -6.32 1.28
N ARG A 348 27.15 -7.49 1.33
CA ARG A 348 26.47 -7.96 2.52
C ARG A 348 27.50 -8.07 3.66
N ARG A 349 27.45 -7.15 4.59
CA ARG A 349 28.22 -7.28 5.83
C ARG A 349 27.68 -8.51 6.55
N PRO A 350 28.53 -9.46 6.98
CA PRO A 350 28.06 -10.55 7.81
C PRO A 350 27.39 -9.91 9.03
N ILE A 351 26.13 -10.23 9.27
CA ILE A 351 25.50 -9.91 10.56
C ILE A 351 26.31 -10.71 11.56
N VAL A 352 27.20 -10.06 12.30
CA VAL A 352 27.85 -10.64 13.46
C VAL A 352 26.73 -10.82 14.47
N VAL A 353 26.09 -11.97 14.44
CA VAL A 353 25.29 -12.44 15.56
C VAL A 353 26.32 -12.65 16.67
N ASN A 354 26.52 -11.65 17.52
CA ASN A 354 27.15 -11.87 18.80
C ASN A 354 26.26 -12.90 19.51
N THR A 355 26.59 -14.17 19.34
CA THR A 355 26.15 -15.21 20.26
C THR A 355 26.78 -14.85 21.61
N VAL A 356 26.06 -14.00 22.35
CA VAL A 356 26.28 -13.93 23.78
C VAL A 356 25.98 -15.33 24.27
N THR A 357 27.01 -16.09 24.51
CA THR A 357 26.93 -17.39 25.21
C THR A 357 26.04 -17.14 26.43
N ALA A 358 24.89 -17.78 26.47
CA ALA A 358 24.00 -17.72 27.60
C ALA A 358 24.80 -18.14 28.84
N GLY A 359 25.05 -17.18 29.69
CA GLY A 359 25.50 -17.49 31.06
C GLY A 359 24.44 -18.38 31.71
N PRO A 360 24.83 -19.15 32.76
CA PRO A 360 23.91 -20.08 33.38
C PRO A 360 22.59 -19.38 33.74
N ALA A 361 21.49 -19.99 33.39
CA ALA A 361 20.15 -19.46 33.59
C ALA A 361 19.97 -19.19 35.11
N VAL A 362 19.96 -17.94 35.48
CA VAL A 362 19.46 -17.51 36.78
C VAL A 362 17.98 -17.78 36.78
N LYS A 363 17.50 -18.72 37.57
CA LYS A 363 16.06 -18.97 37.77
C LYS A 363 15.49 -17.69 38.40
N GLU A 364 14.78 -16.89 37.58
CA GLU A 364 13.95 -15.82 38.15
C GLU A 364 12.84 -16.45 38.99
N LYS A 365 12.79 -16.05 40.29
CA LYS A 365 11.70 -16.44 41.17
C LYS A 365 10.38 -15.95 40.60
N SER A 366 9.36 -16.80 40.62
CA SER A 366 8.02 -16.41 40.15
C SER A 366 7.48 -15.21 40.95
N PHE A 367 6.60 -14.41 40.34
CA PHE A 367 5.99 -13.26 41.00
C PHE A 367 5.35 -13.63 42.34
N GLY A 368 4.79 -14.86 42.46
CA GLY A 368 4.24 -15.41 43.71
C GLY A 368 5.29 -15.62 44.78
N GLU A 369 6.50 -16.08 44.44
CA GLU A 369 7.60 -16.28 45.40
C GLU A 369 8.19 -14.95 45.90
N GLN A 370 8.24 -13.93 45.01
CA GLN A 370 8.66 -12.57 45.41
C GLN A 370 7.68 -11.88 46.36
N VAL A 371 6.37 -12.14 46.18
CA VAL A 371 5.32 -11.61 47.08
C VAL A 371 5.37 -12.32 48.45
N LEU A 372 5.58 -13.63 48.51
CA LEU A 372 5.69 -14.38 49.75
C LEU A 372 6.92 -14.02 50.56
N GLU A 373 8.04 -13.75 49.90
CA GLU A 373 9.31 -13.32 50.55
C GLU A 373 9.11 -11.92 51.21
N LYS A 374 8.45 -10.99 50.55
CA LYS A 374 8.10 -9.66 51.12
C LYS A 374 7.11 -9.70 52.28
N ILE A 375 6.27 -10.72 52.36
CA ILE A 375 5.31 -10.90 53.46
C ILE A 375 6.02 -11.56 54.70
N SER A 376 7.09 -12.31 54.47
CA SER A 376 7.83 -12.97 55.55
C SER A 376 8.90 -12.07 56.22
N GLU A 377 9.22 -10.93 55.60
CA GLU A 377 10.21 -9.94 56.13
C GLU A 377 9.55 -8.80 56.96
N ASN A 378 8.22 -8.79 57.08
CA ASN A 378 7.44 -7.91 57.95
C ASN A 378 6.73 -8.71 59.05
#